data_57f945b98093fbf94f8149c7a68aa960
#
_entry.id   57f945b98093fbf94f8149c7a68aa960
#
_cell.length_a   1.000
_cell.length_b   1.000
_cell.length_c   1.000
_cell.angle_alpha   90.00
_cell.angle_beta   90.00
_cell.angle_gamma   90.00
#
_symmetry.space_group_name_H-M   'P 1'
#
loop_
_entity.id
_entity.type
_entity.pdbx_description
1 polymer ?
#
loop_
_entity_poly.entity_id
_entity_poly.type
_entity_poly.pdbx_seq_one_letter_code
_entity_poly.pdbx_strand_id
1 'polypeptide(L)'
;GIVDEEMSAESSSASSPNFGFGGTLGNVLIDGNYYTQFRLQPEIVIWKFGLGLDIDLLIDSNGNVRKEDWDSWDDALSKLYYFRFAQRQDPFYFKVGSISDYTMGHGLIFDEYSNMLRYPDVKSIGGYVGTNIKSLGAGFEVFTNDVSKNEILGGHIYVQPLKPTGIPLVKNLKIGASIGMDRDPYGKYEDSDGDDYPDVYDKFPDDPSCWLDTDNDGIPDDID
;
A
#
# COMPACT_ATOMS: atom_id res chain seq x y z
N GLY A 1 4.70 5.98 -60.60
CA GLY A 1 5.02 5.47 -59.29
C GLY A 1 3.86 5.80 -58.35
N ILE A 2 3.08 4.80 -58.05
CA ILE A 2 1.94 4.85 -57.11
C ILE A 2 2.57 4.64 -55.75
N VAL A 3 2.46 5.60 -54.83
CA VAL A 3 2.79 5.46 -53.42
C VAL A 3 1.54 5.03 -52.70
N ASP A 4 1.53 3.78 -52.29
CA ASP A 4 0.51 3.25 -51.40
C ASP A 4 0.70 3.86 -49.98
N GLU A 5 -0.23 4.70 -49.58
CA GLU A 5 -0.42 5.15 -48.21
C GLU A 5 -1.03 4.00 -47.42
N GLU A 6 -0.19 3.24 -46.70
CA GLU A 6 -0.68 2.35 -45.68
C GLU A 6 -1.21 3.15 -44.48
N MET A 7 -2.50 3.32 -44.46
CA MET A 7 -3.27 3.78 -43.32
C MET A 7 -3.19 2.70 -42.23
N SER A 8 -2.24 2.81 -41.30
CA SER A 8 -2.19 2.00 -40.11
C SER A 8 -3.41 2.31 -39.23
N ALA A 9 -4.42 1.49 -39.34
CA ALA A 9 -5.51 1.44 -38.39
C ALA A 9 -4.93 1.10 -37.02
N GLU A 10 -4.91 2.05 -36.10
CA GLU A 10 -4.75 1.76 -34.68
C GLU A 10 -5.94 0.90 -34.25
N SER A 11 -5.71 -0.40 -34.23
CA SER A 11 -6.63 -1.31 -33.57
C SER A 11 -6.60 -1.00 -32.08
N SER A 12 -7.64 -0.38 -31.58
CA SER A 12 -7.96 -0.37 -30.16
C SER A 12 -8.24 -1.82 -29.75
N SER A 13 -7.21 -2.56 -29.41
CA SER A 13 -7.35 -3.88 -28.81
C SER A 13 -8.02 -3.69 -27.47
N ALA A 14 -9.31 -3.96 -27.39
CA ALA A 14 -9.96 -4.24 -26.14
C ALA A 14 -9.17 -5.39 -25.51
N SER A 15 -8.41 -5.12 -24.48
CA SER A 15 -7.61 -6.12 -23.78
C SER A 15 -8.56 -7.18 -23.26
N SER A 16 -8.38 -8.42 -23.73
CA SER A 16 -9.11 -9.57 -23.20
C SER A 16 -8.95 -9.58 -21.67
N PRO A 17 -10.00 -9.97 -20.92
CA PRO A 17 -9.88 -10.13 -19.47
C PRO A 17 -8.70 -11.03 -19.15
N ASN A 18 -7.78 -10.55 -18.34
CA ASN A 18 -6.67 -11.35 -17.85
C ASN A 18 -7.05 -11.90 -16.48
N PHE A 19 -6.90 -13.20 -16.29
CA PHE A 19 -7.24 -13.90 -15.06
C PHE A 19 -5.98 -14.56 -14.52
N GLY A 20 -5.55 -14.11 -13.32
CA GLY A 20 -4.48 -14.71 -12.56
C GLY A 20 -5.04 -15.56 -11.42
N PHE A 21 -4.32 -16.60 -11.03
CA PHE A 21 -4.70 -17.45 -9.92
C PHE A 21 -3.46 -17.90 -9.16
N GLY A 22 -3.42 -17.58 -7.86
CA GLY A 22 -2.48 -18.10 -6.88
C GLY A 22 -3.20 -18.95 -5.85
N GLY A 23 -2.50 -19.93 -5.26
CA GLY A 23 -3.09 -20.72 -4.19
C GLY A 23 -2.04 -21.43 -3.35
N THR A 24 -2.34 -21.61 -2.07
CA THR A 24 -1.54 -22.37 -1.10
C THR A 24 -2.43 -23.34 -0.34
N LEU A 25 -1.83 -24.48 0.05
CA LEU A 25 -2.45 -25.49 0.90
C LEU A 25 -1.58 -25.68 2.14
N GLY A 26 -2.20 -25.63 3.32
CA GLY A 26 -1.50 -25.79 4.58
C GLY A 26 -2.37 -26.40 5.67
N ASN A 27 -1.79 -26.56 6.87
CA ASN A 27 -2.54 -26.90 8.07
C ASN A 27 -2.22 -25.85 9.13
N VAL A 28 -3.23 -25.42 9.85
CA VAL A 28 -3.11 -24.45 10.94
C VAL A 28 -3.80 -24.98 12.20
N LEU A 29 -3.29 -24.57 13.35
CA LEU A 29 -3.89 -24.87 14.66
C LEU A 29 -4.46 -23.56 15.21
N ILE A 30 -5.77 -23.51 15.44
CA ILE A 30 -6.47 -22.37 16.01
C ILE A 30 -7.28 -22.85 17.20
N ASP A 31 -7.06 -22.26 18.37
CA ASP A 31 -7.77 -22.61 19.61
C ASP A 31 -7.76 -24.11 19.93
N GLY A 32 -6.64 -24.79 19.63
CA GLY A 32 -6.48 -26.23 19.85
C GLY A 32 -7.14 -27.14 18.80
N ASN A 33 -7.76 -26.59 17.78
CA ASN A 33 -8.38 -27.32 16.66
C ASN A 33 -7.51 -27.26 15.41
N TYR A 34 -7.36 -28.41 14.72
CA TYR A 34 -6.66 -28.47 13.44
C TYR A 34 -7.60 -28.14 12.28
N TYR A 35 -7.15 -27.24 11.42
CA TYR A 35 -7.82 -26.90 10.16
C TYR A 35 -6.90 -27.12 8.98
N THR A 36 -7.45 -27.61 7.88
CA THR A 36 -6.79 -27.57 6.58
C THR A 36 -7.10 -26.23 5.94
N GLN A 37 -6.06 -25.46 5.65
CA GLN A 37 -6.14 -24.13 5.06
C GLN A 37 -6.00 -24.21 3.54
N PHE A 38 -6.99 -23.70 2.82
CA PHE A 38 -6.96 -23.43 1.39
C PHE A 38 -6.96 -21.93 1.16
N ARG A 39 -5.84 -21.38 0.78
CA ARG A 39 -5.74 -19.96 0.45
C ARG A 39 -5.75 -19.78 -1.05
N LEU A 40 -6.67 -19.00 -1.57
CA LEU A 40 -6.89 -18.73 -2.99
C LEU A 40 -6.72 -17.24 -3.24
N GLN A 41 -5.87 -16.89 -4.22
CA GLN A 41 -5.60 -15.51 -4.59
C GLN A 41 -5.93 -15.27 -6.07
N PRO A 42 -7.23 -15.20 -6.43
CA PRO A 42 -7.63 -14.87 -7.78
C PRO A 42 -7.38 -13.37 -8.06
N GLU A 43 -6.86 -13.10 -9.25
CA GLU A 43 -6.71 -11.76 -9.80
C GLU A 43 -7.51 -11.63 -11.08
N ILE A 44 -8.31 -10.58 -11.17
CA ILE A 44 -9.15 -10.29 -12.32
C ILE A 44 -8.78 -8.90 -12.84
N VAL A 45 -8.38 -8.81 -14.10
CA VAL A 45 -8.11 -7.54 -14.78
C VAL A 45 -9.06 -7.40 -15.97
N ILE A 46 -9.91 -6.38 -15.90
CA ILE A 46 -10.86 -6.06 -16.98
C ILE A 46 -10.63 -4.60 -17.38
N TRP A 47 -10.18 -4.39 -18.61
CA TRP A 47 -9.85 -3.07 -19.15
C TRP A 47 -8.79 -2.38 -18.23
N LYS A 48 -9.14 -1.31 -17.55
CA LYS A 48 -8.25 -0.60 -16.61
C LYS A 48 -8.46 -1.00 -15.14
N PHE A 49 -9.48 -1.77 -14.83
CA PHE A 49 -9.78 -2.22 -13.48
C PHE A 49 -9.02 -3.50 -13.16
N GLY A 50 -8.42 -3.57 -12.00
CA GLY A 50 -7.81 -4.77 -11.43
C GLY A 50 -8.38 -5.02 -10.04
N LEU A 51 -8.78 -6.25 -9.78
CA LEU A 51 -9.28 -6.74 -8.51
C LEU A 51 -8.49 -7.98 -8.12
N GLY A 52 -7.82 -7.93 -6.99
CA GLY A 52 -7.22 -9.08 -6.34
C GLY A 52 -8.02 -9.46 -5.11
N LEU A 53 -8.26 -10.73 -4.90
CA LEU A 53 -8.88 -11.27 -3.70
C LEU A 53 -7.87 -12.16 -2.96
N ASP A 54 -8.09 -12.33 -1.66
CA ASP A 54 -7.35 -13.25 -0.81
C ASP A 54 -8.35 -14.02 0.04
N ILE A 55 -8.70 -15.18 -0.45
CA ILE A 55 -9.75 -16.04 0.09
C ILE A 55 -9.10 -17.15 0.90
N ASP A 56 -9.28 -17.13 2.19
CA ASP A 56 -8.82 -18.16 3.11
C ASP A 56 -9.99 -19.03 3.55
N LEU A 57 -9.91 -20.33 3.23
CA LEU A 57 -10.89 -21.34 3.62
C LEU A 57 -10.26 -22.26 4.65
N LEU A 58 -10.74 -22.21 5.87
CA LEU A 58 -10.35 -23.12 6.95
C LEU A 58 -11.37 -24.24 7.07
N ILE A 59 -10.93 -25.47 6.82
CA ILE A 59 -11.78 -26.67 6.82
C ILE A 59 -11.40 -27.55 8.00
N ASP A 60 -12.38 -27.86 8.86
CA ASP A 60 -12.19 -28.74 10.01
C ASP A 60 -12.03 -30.21 9.61
N SER A 61 -11.74 -31.09 10.59
CA SER A 61 -11.61 -32.54 10.38
C SER A 61 -12.89 -33.22 9.90
N ASN A 62 -14.05 -32.57 9.99
CA ASN A 62 -15.34 -33.05 9.55
C ASN A 62 -15.72 -32.56 8.14
N GLY A 63 -14.86 -31.73 7.52
CA GLY A 63 -15.08 -31.14 6.21
C GLY A 63 -15.93 -29.86 6.21
N ASN A 64 -16.18 -29.24 7.35
CA ASN A 64 -16.93 -28.00 7.45
C ASN A 64 -16.00 -26.79 7.33
N VAL A 65 -16.43 -25.78 6.59
CA VAL A 65 -15.76 -24.48 6.55
C VAL A 65 -16.03 -23.72 7.86
N ARG A 66 -15.00 -23.12 8.43
CA ARG A 66 -15.10 -22.26 9.60
C ARG A 66 -15.94 -21.04 9.26
N LYS A 67 -17.08 -20.87 9.95
CA LYS A 67 -18.08 -19.84 9.60
C LYS A 67 -17.73 -18.47 10.16
N GLU A 68 -16.97 -18.43 11.23
CA GLU A 68 -16.55 -17.21 11.93
C GLU A 68 -15.72 -16.28 11.02
N ASP A 69 -15.15 -16.82 9.94
CA ASP A 69 -14.37 -16.04 8.96
C ASP A 69 -15.22 -15.50 7.81
N TRP A 70 -16.57 -15.71 7.85
CA TRP A 70 -17.47 -15.42 6.72
C TRP A 70 -18.83 -14.84 7.15
N ASP A 71 -18.98 -14.42 8.40
CA ASP A 71 -20.27 -14.04 8.97
C ASP A 71 -20.52 -12.53 9.01
N SER A 72 -19.52 -11.71 8.68
CA SER A 72 -19.60 -10.25 8.72
C SER A 72 -19.18 -9.56 7.42
N TRP A 73 -19.57 -8.29 7.27
CA TRP A 73 -19.08 -7.43 6.18
C TRP A 73 -17.59 -7.14 6.29
N ASP A 74 -17.05 -7.07 7.51
CA ASP A 74 -15.61 -6.88 7.75
C ASP A 74 -14.82 -8.10 7.25
N ASP A 75 -15.36 -9.30 7.41
CA ASP A 75 -14.77 -10.50 6.84
C ASP A 75 -14.76 -10.46 5.30
N ALA A 76 -15.85 -10.02 4.69
CA ALA A 76 -15.90 -9.85 3.24
C ALA A 76 -14.86 -8.83 2.74
N LEU A 77 -14.70 -7.71 3.44
CA LEU A 77 -13.68 -6.69 3.14
C LEU A 77 -12.27 -7.21 3.37
N SER A 78 -12.08 -8.04 4.39
CA SER A 78 -10.76 -8.67 4.67
C SER A 78 -10.29 -9.59 3.55
N LYS A 79 -11.20 -10.09 2.69
CA LYS A 79 -10.85 -10.90 1.51
C LYS A 79 -10.42 -10.05 0.31
N LEU A 80 -10.58 -8.72 0.37
CA LEU A 80 -10.07 -7.82 -0.66
C LEU A 80 -8.56 -7.71 -0.52
N TYR A 81 -7.82 -8.22 -1.51
CA TYR A 81 -6.37 -8.06 -1.55
C TYR A 81 -5.98 -6.69 -2.09
N TYR A 82 -6.54 -6.29 -3.22
CA TYR A 82 -6.45 -4.93 -3.74
C TYR A 82 -7.56 -4.62 -4.74
N PHE A 83 -7.82 -3.35 -4.92
CA PHE A 83 -8.55 -2.79 -6.04
C PHE A 83 -7.75 -1.67 -6.68
N ARG A 84 -7.61 -1.69 -8.00
CA ARG A 84 -6.91 -0.64 -8.74
C ARG A 84 -7.69 -0.18 -9.97
N PHE A 85 -7.48 1.06 -10.34
CA PHE A 85 -7.89 1.63 -11.61
C PHE A 85 -6.66 2.15 -12.36
N ALA A 86 -6.50 1.70 -13.59
CA ALA A 86 -5.41 2.06 -14.49
C ALA A 86 -4.01 1.70 -13.96
N GLN A 87 -2.97 2.15 -14.62
CA GLN A 87 -1.57 1.96 -14.27
C GLN A 87 -0.92 3.31 -13.95
N ARG A 88 0.18 3.32 -13.21
CA ARG A 88 0.86 4.56 -12.78
C ARG A 88 1.32 5.47 -13.93
N GLN A 89 1.42 4.99 -15.16
CA GLN A 89 1.72 5.78 -16.37
C GLN A 89 0.48 6.36 -17.06
N ASP A 90 -0.72 5.95 -16.64
CA ASP A 90 -1.97 6.50 -17.20
C ASP A 90 -2.23 7.93 -16.69
N PRO A 91 -3.11 8.69 -17.36
CA PRO A 91 -3.44 10.05 -16.95
C PRO A 91 -4.02 10.18 -15.55
N PHE A 92 -4.79 9.19 -15.10
CA PHE A 92 -5.31 9.06 -13.75
C PHE A 92 -5.26 7.59 -13.33
N TYR A 93 -4.84 7.34 -12.13
CA TYR A 93 -4.72 5.99 -11.57
C TYR A 93 -4.85 6.00 -10.05
N PHE A 94 -5.29 4.89 -9.51
CA PHE A 94 -5.24 4.63 -8.07
C PHE A 94 -5.16 3.13 -7.77
N LYS A 95 -4.67 2.81 -6.57
CA LYS A 95 -4.73 1.48 -5.97
C LYS A 95 -5.07 1.62 -4.49
N VAL A 96 -5.92 0.72 -3.99
CA VAL A 96 -6.27 0.59 -2.57
C VAL A 96 -6.16 -0.90 -2.19
N GLY A 97 -5.64 -1.19 -1.02
CA GLY A 97 -5.45 -2.55 -0.50
C GLY A 97 -4.01 -2.85 -0.14
N SER A 98 -3.60 -4.08 -0.36
CA SER A 98 -2.24 -4.53 -0.11
C SER A 98 -1.26 -3.92 -1.12
N ILE A 99 -0.15 -3.41 -0.59
CA ILE A 99 0.94 -2.79 -1.35
C ILE A 99 2.20 -3.61 -1.09
N SER A 100 2.76 -4.21 -2.12
CA SER A 100 3.90 -5.12 -2.03
C SER A 100 5.25 -4.50 -2.39
N ASP A 101 5.24 -3.47 -3.25
CA ASP A 101 6.44 -2.97 -3.95
C ASP A 101 6.29 -1.50 -4.40
N TYR A 102 5.93 -0.62 -3.49
CA TYR A 102 5.71 0.77 -3.82
C TYR A 102 7.00 1.57 -3.82
N THR A 103 7.36 2.15 -4.97
CA THR A 103 8.48 3.08 -5.12
C THR A 103 7.96 4.44 -5.55
N MET A 104 8.26 5.50 -4.79
CA MET A 104 7.85 6.87 -5.08
C MET A 104 8.93 7.62 -5.87
N GLY A 105 8.56 8.12 -7.04
CA GLY A 105 9.47 8.88 -7.90
C GLY A 105 10.69 8.04 -8.32
N HIS A 106 11.87 8.36 -7.77
CA HIS A 106 13.13 7.66 -8.00
C HIS A 106 13.60 6.83 -6.78
N GLY A 107 12.71 6.57 -5.83
CA GLY A 107 13.01 5.72 -4.68
C GLY A 107 13.82 6.40 -3.55
N LEU A 108 13.94 7.74 -3.55
CA LEU A 108 14.75 8.43 -2.52
C LEU A 108 14.12 8.40 -1.13
N ILE A 109 12.80 8.32 -1.02
CA ILE A 109 12.06 8.28 0.26
C ILE A 109 11.38 6.94 0.44
N PHE A 110 10.64 6.49 -0.57
CA PHE A 110 10.01 5.17 -0.58
C PHE A 110 10.57 4.38 -1.76
N ASP A 111 11.24 3.27 -1.47
CA ASP A 111 11.75 2.32 -2.44
C ASP A 111 11.36 0.91 -2.02
N GLU A 112 10.64 0.22 -2.91
CA GLU A 112 10.10 -1.13 -2.68
C GLU A 112 9.30 -1.25 -1.36
N TYR A 113 8.64 -0.17 -0.94
CA TYR A 113 7.86 -0.15 0.29
C TYR A 113 6.71 -1.16 0.25
N SER A 114 6.53 -1.87 1.36
CA SER A 114 5.44 -2.83 1.53
C SER A 114 4.70 -2.61 2.85
N ASN A 115 3.36 -2.57 2.81
CA ASN A 115 2.53 -2.63 4.01
C ASN A 115 2.15 -4.07 4.40
N MET A 116 2.79 -5.06 3.77
CA MET A 116 2.49 -6.49 3.93
C MET A 116 3.48 -7.24 4.82
N LEU A 117 4.36 -6.54 5.54
CA LEU A 117 5.42 -7.19 6.35
C LEU A 117 4.86 -8.11 7.44
N ARG A 118 3.66 -7.85 7.93
CA ARG A 118 2.97 -8.64 8.96
C ARG A 118 1.78 -9.43 8.40
N TYR A 119 1.64 -9.47 7.08
CA TYR A 119 0.60 -10.22 6.40
C TYR A 119 0.87 -11.75 6.52
N PRO A 120 -0.13 -12.62 6.75
CA PRO A 120 -1.58 -12.34 6.80
C PRO A 120 -2.12 -11.90 8.18
N ASP A 121 -1.30 -11.92 9.24
CA ASP A 121 -1.76 -11.68 10.62
C ASP A 121 -2.29 -10.26 10.80
N VAL A 122 -1.63 -9.28 10.17
CA VAL A 122 -2.07 -7.90 10.13
C VAL A 122 -2.27 -7.47 8.69
N LYS A 123 -3.49 -7.12 8.33
CA LYS A 123 -3.86 -6.59 7.02
C LYS A 123 -4.02 -5.08 7.10
N SER A 124 -3.06 -4.34 6.54
CA SER A 124 -3.16 -2.90 6.35
C SER A 124 -3.72 -2.59 4.96
N ILE A 125 -4.70 -1.73 4.89
CA ILE A 125 -5.28 -1.27 3.63
C ILE A 125 -4.61 0.06 3.27
N GLY A 126 -3.52 -0.01 2.53
CA GLY A 126 -2.84 1.16 2.00
C GLY A 126 -3.46 1.69 0.71
N GLY A 127 -2.88 2.73 0.18
CA GLY A 127 -3.33 3.26 -1.10
C GLY A 127 -2.43 4.31 -1.70
N TYR A 128 -2.55 4.46 -3.01
CA TYR A 128 -1.99 5.61 -3.71
C TYR A 128 -2.93 6.07 -4.80
N VAL A 129 -2.90 7.36 -5.08
CA VAL A 129 -3.63 8.00 -6.16
C VAL A 129 -2.72 9.01 -6.85
N GLY A 130 -2.79 9.07 -8.17
CA GLY A 130 -1.96 9.99 -8.92
C GLY A 130 -2.53 10.38 -10.28
N THR A 131 -1.89 11.38 -10.87
CA THR A 131 -2.21 11.84 -12.21
C THR A 131 -0.95 12.21 -12.98
N ASN A 132 -1.02 11.99 -14.31
CA ASN A 132 0.01 12.38 -15.27
C ASN A 132 -0.62 13.27 -16.34
N ILE A 133 -0.41 14.55 -16.26
CA ILE A 133 -0.91 15.53 -17.24
C ILE A 133 0.07 15.57 -18.42
N LYS A 134 -0.13 14.66 -19.38
CA LYS A 134 0.79 14.48 -20.52
C LYS A 134 1.02 15.76 -21.32
N SER A 135 0.01 16.62 -21.49
CA SER A 135 0.12 17.88 -22.20
C SER A 135 1.10 18.85 -21.54
N LEU A 136 1.09 18.92 -20.21
CA LEU A 136 1.97 19.78 -19.42
C LEU A 136 3.31 19.12 -19.09
N GLY A 137 3.43 17.81 -19.26
CA GLY A 137 4.58 17.07 -18.76
C GLY A 137 4.72 17.13 -17.24
N ALA A 138 3.61 17.13 -16.53
CA ALA A 138 3.57 17.25 -15.07
C ALA A 138 2.70 16.15 -14.47
N GLY A 139 2.93 15.84 -13.19
CA GLY A 139 2.08 14.92 -12.45
C GLY A 139 2.30 15.01 -10.96
N PHE A 140 1.38 14.40 -10.23
CA PHE A 140 1.52 14.22 -8.80
C PHE A 140 1.02 12.84 -8.37
N GLU A 141 1.46 12.40 -7.21
CA GLU A 141 1.03 11.17 -6.57
C GLU A 141 1.00 11.36 -5.06
N VAL A 142 -0.01 10.79 -4.40
CA VAL A 142 -0.13 10.73 -2.95
C VAL A 142 -0.24 9.27 -2.54
N PHE A 143 0.36 8.93 -1.41
CA PHE A 143 0.47 7.58 -0.89
C PHE A 143 0.17 7.56 0.61
N THR A 144 -0.46 6.46 1.09
CA THR A 144 -0.55 6.11 2.51
C THR A 144 -0.35 4.61 2.70
N ASN A 145 0.29 4.25 3.83
CA ASN A 145 0.45 2.84 4.23
C ASN A 145 -0.86 2.20 4.68
N ASP A 146 -1.74 2.99 5.29
CA ASP A 146 -3.03 2.56 5.81
C ASP A 146 -4.03 3.72 5.72
N VAL A 147 -5.17 3.51 5.05
CA VAL A 147 -6.18 4.56 4.80
C VAL A 147 -6.98 4.89 6.06
N SER A 148 -7.01 4.02 7.07
CA SER A 148 -7.73 4.25 8.32
C SER A 148 -6.87 4.97 9.35
N LYS A 149 -5.61 4.59 9.47
CA LYS A 149 -4.67 5.13 10.45
C LYS A 149 -3.84 6.30 9.92
N ASN A 150 -3.46 6.25 8.64
CA ASN A 150 -2.61 7.25 7.98
C ASN A 150 -1.28 7.49 8.72
N GLU A 151 -0.65 6.42 9.18
CA GLU A 151 0.60 6.48 9.93
C GLU A 151 1.74 7.00 9.04
N ILE A 152 1.90 6.43 7.84
CA ILE A 152 2.90 6.85 6.86
C ILE A 152 2.19 7.50 5.67
N LEU A 153 2.56 8.73 5.38
CA LEU A 153 2.07 9.51 4.25
C LEU A 153 3.22 9.86 3.30
N GLY A 154 2.93 9.85 2.02
CA GLY A 154 3.88 10.27 0.99
C GLY A 154 3.25 11.16 -0.07
N GLY A 155 4.04 12.06 -0.62
CA GLY A 155 3.64 12.89 -1.74
C GLY A 155 4.78 13.07 -2.74
N HIS A 156 4.46 13.04 -4.02
CA HIS A 156 5.41 13.26 -5.10
C HIS A 156 4.80 14.17 -6.16
N ILE A 157 5.60 15.13 -6.62
CA ILE A 157 5.26 15.96 -7.78
C ILE A 157 6.42 15.94 -8.77
N TYR A 158 6.12 16.06 -10.04
CA TYR A 158 7.16 16.24 -11.07
C TYR A 158 6.71 17.14 -12.20
N VAL A 159 7.68 17.72 -12.89
CA VAL A 159 7.50 18.50 -14.12
C VAL A 159 8.58 18.14 -15.15
N GLN A 160 8.24 18.27 -16.42
CA GLN A 160 9.17 18.16 -17.56
C GLN A 160 9.31 19.53 -18.23
N PRO A 161 10.18 20.42 -17.70
CA PRO A 161 10.22 21.83 -18.12
C PRO A 161 10.65 22.02 -19.58
N LEU A 162 11.42 21.09 -20.12
CA LEU A 162 11.95 21.12 -21.47
C LEU A 162 11.13 20.34 -22.50
N LYS A 163 9.98 19.79 -22.10
CA LYS A 163 9.10 19.04 -23.00
C LYS A 163 8.65 19.86 -24.23
N PRO A 164 8.31 21.17 -24.12
CA PRO A 164 7.89 21.98 -25.27
C PRO A 164 8.99 22.18 -26.31
N THR A 165 10.26 22.03 -25.96
CA THR A 165 11.39 22.27 -26.89
C THR A 165 11.48 21.25 -28.02
N GLY A 166 10.88 20.05 -27.85
CA GLY A 166 10.95 18.96 -28.82
C GLY A 166 12.33 18.33 -29.00
N ILE A 167 13.38 18.81 -28.31
CA ILE A 167 14.74 18.30 -28.44
C ILE A 167 14.82 16.89 -27.81
N PRO A 168 15.17 15.83 -28.56
CA PRO A 168 15.05 14.46 -28.14
C PRO A 168 15.75 14.12 -26.80
N LEU A 169 16.94 14.70 -26.57
CA LEU A 169 17.74 14.41 -25.37
C LEU A 169 17.16 15.07 -24.09
N VAL A 170 16.68 16.30 -24.21
CA VAL A 170 16.31 17.11 -23.02
C VAL A 170 14.81 17.13 -22.75
N LYS A 171 13.96 16.86 -23.75
CA LYS A 171 12.49 16.87 -23.58
C LYS A 171 11.99 15.90 -22.50
N ASN A 172 12.77 14.85 -22.22
CA ASN A 172 12.43 13.82 -21.21
C ASN A 172 13.01 14.12 -19.83
N LEU A 173 13.73 15.24 -19.67
CA LEU A 173 14.22 15.63 -18.35
C LEU A 173 13.02 15.85 -17.40
N LYS A 174 12.98 15.08 -16.32
CA LYS A 174 12.01 15.23 -15.23
C LYS A 174 12.72 15.84 -14.02
N ILE A 175 12.09 16.84 -13.43
CA ILE A 175 12.47 17.39 -12.13
C ILE A 175 11.30 17.09 -11.21
N GLY A 176 11.56 16.44 -10.08
CA GLY A 176 10.54 16.08 -9.12
C GLY A 176 10.98 16.35 -7.70
N ALA A 177 10.00 16.48 -6.82
CA ALA A 177 10.17 16.56 -5.38
C ALA A 177 9.26 15.54 -4.71
N SER A 178 9.79 14.89 -3.67
CA SER A 178 9.04 13.95 -2.84
C SER A 178 9.11 14.37 -1.40
N ILE A 179 8.03 14.11 -0.66
CA ILE A 179 7.95 14.27 0.78
C ILE A 179 7.41 12.98 1.38
N GLY A 180 7.94 12.59 2.53
CA GLY A 180 7.43 11.50 3.36
C GLY A 180 7.22 12.00 4.77
N MET A 181 6.20 11.50 5.44
CA MET A 181 5.88 11.78 6.83
C MET A 181 5.53 10.48 7.52
N ASP A 182 6.16 10.21 8.64
CA ASP A 182 5.74 9.23 9.62
C ASP A 182 5.02 9.99 10.75
N ARG A 183 3.76 9.66 10.99
CA ARG A 183 2.92 10.31 11.99
C ARG A 183 2.85 9.52 13.29
N ASP A 184 3.31 8.29 13.24
CA ASP A 184 3.31 7.40 14.39
C ASP A 184 4.63 6.58 14.39
N PRO A 185 5.78 7.25 14.57
CA PRO A 185 7.09 6.62 14.50
C PRO A 185 7.30 5.59 15.62
N TYR A 186 6.51 5.65 16.66
CA TYR A 186 6.61 4.81 17.85
C TYR A 186 5.48 3.79 18.02
N GLY A 187 4.46 3.79 17.15
CA GLY A 187 3.23 2.99 17.30
C GLY A 187 3.39 1.47 17.35
N LYS A 188 4.61 0.94 17.18
CA LYS A 188 4.94 -0.47 17.37
C LYS A 188 5.47 -0.81 18.77
N TYR A 189 5.78 0.18 19.57
CA TYR A 189 6.25 0.01 20.95
C TYR A 189 5.08 0.13 21.92
N GLU A 190 5.22 -0.49 23.09
CA GLU A 190 4.29 -0.30 24.19
C GLU A 190 4.45 1.14 24.73
N ASP A 191 3.35 1.77 25.05
CA ASP A 191 3.20 3.08 25.66
C ASP A 191 2.11 2.91 26.72
N SER A 192 2.54 2.67 27.97
CA SER A 192 1.67 2.20 29.04
C SER A 192 0.77 3.30 29.61
N ASP A 193 1.19 4.54 29.56
CA ASP A 193 0.47 5.69 30.11
C ASP A 193 -0.18 6.59 29.04
N GLY A 194 0.17 6.40 27.75
CA GLY A 194 -0.47 7.05 26.61
C GLY A 194 -0.05 8.50 26.38
N ASP A 195 1.20 8.85 26.72
CA ASP A 195 1.77 10.19 26.53
C ASP A 195 2.47 10.40 25.18
N ASP A 196 2.39 9.39 24.27
CA ASP A 196 3.05 9.31 22.95
C ASP A 196 4.56 9.01 23.03
N TYR A 197 5.12 8.72 24.20
CA TYR A 197 6.49 8.20 24.39
C TYR A 197 6.45 6.71 24.76
N PRO A 198 7.08 5.84 23.99
CA PRO A 198 7.11 4.42 24.31
C PRO A 198 7.91 4.12 25.59
N ASP A 199 7.47 3.14 26.37
CA ASP A 199 8.10 2.66 27.61
C ASP A 199 9.62 2.45 27.48
N VAL A 200 10.11 2.06 26.30
CA VAL A 200 11.55 1.82 26.04
C VAL A 200 12.37 3.11 25.99
N TYR A 201 11.75 4.25 25.78
CA TYR A 201 12.37 5.57 25.73
C TYR A 201 11.91 6.49 26.85
N ASP A 202 10.85 6.09 27.56
CA ASP A 202 10.27 6.80 28.68
C ASP A 202 10.95 6.41 29.99
N LYS A 203 11.30 7.40 30.79
CA LYS A 203 11.85 7.21 32.13
C LYS A 203 10.78 7.01 33.20
N PHE A 204 9.54 7.36 32.87
CA PHE A 204 8.38 7.31 33.77
C PHE A 204 7.18 6.62 33.08
N PRO A 205 7.28 5.34 32.64
CA PRO A 205 6.31 4.66 31.77
C PRO A 205 4.88 4.53 32.32
N ASP A 206 4.63 4.96 33.54
CA ASP A 206 3.34 4.91 34.22
C ASP A 206 2.80 6.34 34.53
N ASP A 207 3.49 7.42 34.10
CA ASP A 207 3.11 8.80 34.40
C ASP A 207 3.03 9.66 33.13
N PRO A 208 1.81 9.85 32.55
CA PRO A 208 1.61 10.57 31.29
C PRO A 208 1.93 12.07 31.33
N SER A 209 2.51 12.57 32.40
CA SER A 209 2.90 13.98 32.51
C SER A 209 4.38 14.22 32.27
N CYS A 210 5.21 13.17 32.19
CA CYS A 210 6.66 13.29 32.06
C CYS A 210 7.31 12.05 31.46
N TRP A 211 8.33 12.24 30.63
CA TRP A 211 9.08 11.14 29.96
C TRP A 211 10.59 11.26 30.10
N LEU A 212 11.11 12.44 30.53
CA LEU A 212 12.54 12.76 30.51
C LEU A 212 13.10 12.95 31.91
N ASP A 213 14.27 12.33 32.15
CA ASP A 213 15.11 12.46 33.34
C ASP A 213 16.57 12.43 32.85
N THR A 214 17.14 13.61 32.64
CA THR A 214 18.45 13.78 31.97
C THR A 214 19.60 13.35 32.85
N ASP A 215 19.54 13.59 34.18
CA ASP A 215 20.59 13.25 35.11
C ASP A 215 20.38 11.93 35.85
N ASN A 216 19.21 11.25 35.59
CA ASN A 216 18.80 9.97 36.15
C ASN A 216 18.70 9.97 37.68
N ASP A 217 18.22 11.03 38.28
CA ASP A 217 18.00 11.13 39.73
C ASP A 217 16.60 10.63 40.16
N GLY A 218 15.72 10.34 39.19
CA GLY A 218 14.36 9.88 39.40
C GLY A 218 13.34 11.00 39.55
N ILE A 219 13.74 12.25 39.28
CA ILE A 219 12.86 13.40 39.22
C ILE A 219 12.73 13.84 37.75
N PRO A 220 11.51 14.04 37.26
CA PRO A 220 11.33 14.53 35.89
C PRO A 220 11.97 15.91 35.67
N ASP A 221 12.60 16.11 34.50
CA ASP A 221 13.23 17.37 34.11
C ASP A 221 12.29 18.58 34.18
N ASP A 222 10.97 18.38 34.11
CA ASP A 222 9.97 19.45 34.17
C ASP A 222 9.79 20.03 35.58
N ILE A 223 10.23 19.31 36.61
CA ILE A 223 10.06 19.69 38.02
C ILE A 223 11.37 19.74 38.80
N ASP A 224 12.51 19.44 38.19
CA ASP A 224 13.86 19.54 38.73
C ASP A 224 14.55 20.90 38.48
#